data_c41707275be1548222936283c6330bbc
#
_entry.id   c41707275be1548222936283c6330bbc
#
_cell.length_a   1.000
_cell.length_b   1.000
_cell.length_c   1.000
_cell.angle_alpha   90.00
_cell.angle_beta   90.00
_cell.angle_gamma   90.00
#
_symmetry.space_group_name_H-M   'P 1'
#
loop_
_entity.id
_entity.type
_entity.pdbx_description
1 polymer ?
#
loop_
_entity_poly.entity_id
_entity_poly.type
_entity_poly.pdbx_seq_one_letter_code
_entity_poly.pdbx_strand_id
1 'polypeptide(L)'
;MKVCISSNGSSVDSIMDPRFGRAAYFAIADTGTMDFEIIENTAAASGGGAGITSGQLMVDKGVQALVTGNVGPNAMNVLRAAEIDVYKGYPISVKENLERFKKGLLEKIDTTVPEHSGLQGGLK
;
A
#
# COMPACT_ATOMS: atom_id res chain seq x y z
N MET A 1 15.02 -5.10 3.17
CA MET A 1 13.82 -4.30 3.46
C MET A 1 12.62 -4.88 2.76
N LYS A 2 11.52 -4.99 3.46
CA LYS A 2 10.28 -5.50 2.87
C LYS A 2 9.38 -4.35 2.47
N VAL A 3 8.97 -4.35 1.20
CA VAL A 3 8.10 -3.32 0.63
C VAL A 3 6.87 -3.99 0.05
N CYS A 4 5.69 -3.50 0.42
CA CYS A 4 4.43 -4.03 -0.10
C CYS A 4 3.89 -3.08 -1.16
N ILE A 5 3.39 -3.63 -2.27
CA ILE A 5 2.68 -2.87 -3.29
C ILE A 5 1.28 -3.47 -3.42
N SER A 6 0.26 -2.66 -3.25
CA SER A 6 -1.12 -3.13 -3.45
C SER A 6 -1.34 -3.43 -4.93
N SER A 7 -1.99 -4.54 -5.23
CA SER A 7 -2.07 -5.04 -6.61
C SER A 7 -3.47 -5.50 -6.95
N ASN A 8 -3.85 -5.32 -8.21
CA ASN A 8 -5.15 -5.81 -8.67
C ASN A 8 -5.08 -7.22 -9.24
N GLY A 9 -3.92 -7.85 -9.23
CA GLY A 9 -3.75 -9.22 -9.71
C GLY A 9 -2.62 -9.92 -9.01
N SER A 10 -2.42 -11.19 -9.33
CA SER A 10 -1.48 -12.05 -8.62
C SER A 10 -0.12 -12.14 -9.29
N SER A 11 0.23 -11.19 -10.11
CA SER A 11 1.50 -11.18 -10.83
C SER A 11 2.25 -9.90 -10.57
N VAL A 12 3.57 -9.93 -10.65
CA VAL A 12 4.39 -8.71 -10.54
C VAL A 12 4.15 -7.78 -11.73
N ASP A 13 3.56 -8.29 -12.81
CA ASP A 13 3.19 -7.48 -13.96
C ASP A 13 1.79 -6.90 -13.82
N SER A 14 1.05 -7.27 -12.78
CA SER A 14 -0.27 -6.70 -12.52
C SER A 14 -0.14 -5.23 -12.15
N ILE A 15 -1.19 -4.48 -12.47
CA ILE A 15 -1.21 -3.03 -12.19
C ILE A 15 -1.44 -2.80 -10.70
N MET A 16 -0.77 -1.82 -10.14
CA MET A 16 -0.99 -1.43 -8.75
C MET A 16 -2.44 -1.04 -8.54
N ASP A 17 -3.05 -1.55 -7.48
CA ASP A 17 -4.38 -1.13 -7.07
C ASP A 17 -4.24 0.10 -6.18
N PRO A 18 -4.87 1.23 -6.51
CA PRO A 18 -4.70 2.44 -5.72
C PRO A 18 -5.43 2.41 -4.37
N ARG A 19 -6.28 1.41 -4.15
CA ARG A 19 -7.09 1.37 -2.93
C ARG A 19 -6.52 0.36 -1.95
N PHE A 20 -5.79 0.84 -0.94
CA PHE A 20 -5.04 -0.04 -0.06
C PHE A 20 -5.88 -1.16 0.55
N GLY A 21 -6.92 -0.83 1.31
CA GLY A 21 -7.71 -1.83 2.02
C GLY A 21 -8.58 -2.68 1.10
N ARG A 22 -8.80 -2.24 -0.13
CA ARG A 22 -9.68 -2.91 -1.09
C ARG A 22 -8.92 -3.58 -2.22
N ALA A 23 -7.61 -3.59 -2.17
CA ALA A 23 -6.81 -4.24 -3.20
C ALA A 23 -7.09 -5.74 -3.20
N ALA A 24 -7.03 -6.37 -4.36
CA ALA A 24 -7.25 -7.80 -4.47
C ALA A 24 -6.08 -8.60 -3.90
N TYR A 25 -4.87 -8.09 -4.09
CA TYR A 25 -3.65 -8.78 -3.66
C TYR A 25 -2.66 -7.79 -3.09
N PHE A 26 -1.72 -8.30 -2.31
CA PHE A 26 -0.55 -7.54 -1.87
C PHE A 26 0.70 -8.25 -2.35
N ALA A 27 1.56 -7.52 -3.03
CA ALA A 27 2.86 -8.04 -3.46
C ALA A 27 3.90 -7.52 -2.47
N ILE A 28 4.55 -8.43 -1.77
CA ILE A 28 5.56 -8.07 -0.78
C ILE A 28 6.92 -8.47 -1.36
N ALA A 29 7.76 -7.47 -1.54
CA ALA A 29 9.08 -7.65 -2.13
C ALA A 29 10.15 -7.45 -1.07
N ASP A 30 11.21 -8.24 -1.18
CA ASP A 30 12.42 -7.99 -0.40
C ASP A 30 13.40 -7.27 -1.33
N THR A 31 13.75 -6.03 -1.01
CA THR A 31 14.62 -5.25 -1.88
C THR A 31 16.06 -5.76 -1.89
N GLY A 32 16.43 -6.55 -0.90
CA GLY A 32 17.76 -7.13 -0.86
C GLY A 32 17.92 -8.31 -1.80
N THR A 33 16.93 -9.22 -1.80
CA THR A 33 16.98 -10.42 -2.63
C THR A 33 16.20 -10.30 -3.91
N MET A 34 15.30 -9.30 -3.99
CA MET A 34 14.38 -9.09 -5.11
C MET A 34 13.35 -10.20 -5.25
N ASP A 35 13.11 -10.94 -4.18
CA ASP A 35 12.07 -11.96 -4.17
C ASP A 35 10.71 -11.31 -3.87
N PHE A 36 9.66 -11.86 -4.46
CA PHE A 36 8.29 -11.43 -4.25
C PHE A 36 7.47 -12.52 -3.61
N GLU A 37 6.63 -12.13 -2.66
CA GLU A 37 5.57 -12.98 -2.14
C GLU A 37 4.26 -12.27 -2.46
N ILE A 38 3.35 -12.93 -3.19
CA ILE A 38 2.08 -12.29 -3.54
C ILE A 38 0.98 -13.03 -2.79
N ILE A 39 0.24 -12.29 -1.97
CA ILE A 39 -0.80 -12.87 -1.14
C ILE A 39 -2.14 -12.25 -1.46
N GLU A 40 -3.18 -13.03 -1.31
CA GLU A 40 -4.53 -12.55 -1.52
C GLU A 40 -4.98 -11.69 -0.35
N ASN A 41 -5.64 -10.57 -0.62
CA ASN A 41 -6.16 -9.71 0.44
C ASN A 41 -7.57 -10.17 0.81
N THR A 42 -7.68 -11.10 1.75
CA THR A 42 -8.98 -11.59 2.17
C THR A 42 -9.79 -10.52 2.90
N ALA A 43 -9.15 -9.49 3.43
CA ALA A 43 -9.83 -8.42 4.13
C ALA A 43 -10.71 -7.59 3.21
N ALA A 44 -10.40 -7.55 1.91
CA ALA A 44 -11.15 -6.76 0.94
C ALA A 44 -12.63 -7.17 0.88
N ALA A 45 -12.94 -8.42 1.20
CA ALA A 45 -14.30 -8.93 1.15
C ALA A 45 -15.06 -8.72 2.45
N SER A 46 -14.42 -8.23 3.48
CA SER A 46 -15.03 -8.23 4.81
C SER A 46 -15.87 -7.00 5.11
N GLY A 47 -16.03 -6.08 4.21
CA GLY A 47 -16.84 -4.89 4.46
C GLY A 47 -16.11 -3.88 5.32
N GLY A 48 -16.72 -3.45 6.41
CA GLY A 48 -16.10 -2.46 7.27
C GLY A 48 -14.83 -2.99 7.92
N GLY A 49 -13.85 -2.13 8.13
CA GLY A 49 -12.62 -2.51 8.80
C GLY A 49 -11.56 -3.10 7.89
N ALA A 50 -11.80 -3.16 6.59
CA ALA A 50 -10.83 -3.74 5.66
C ALA A 50 -9.46 -3.05 5.74
N GLY A 51 -9.46 -1.72 5.89
CA GLY A 51 -8.20 -0.98 5.98
C GLY A 51 -7.43 -1.30 7.24
N ILE A 52 -8.11 -1.45 8.37
CA ILE A 52 -7.45 -1.79 9.63
C ILE A 52 -6.87 -3.19 9.54
N THR A 53 -7.64 -4.14 9.03
CA THR A 53 -7.19 -5.52 8.89
C THR A 53 -6.00 -5.60 7.94
N SER A 54 -6.05 -4.89 6.83
CA SER A 54 -4.93 -4.86 5.88
C SER A 54 -3.70 -4.21 6.49
N GLY A 55 -3.90 -3.13 7.28
CA GLY A 55 -2.78 -2.50 7.99
C GLY A 55 -2.12 -3.45 8.96
N GLN A 56 -2.92 -4.21 9.70
CA GLN A 56 -2.38 -5.19 10.64
C GLN A 56 -1.62 -6.29 9.91
N LEU A 57 -2.10 -6.70 8.75
CA LEU A 57 -1.41 -7.68 7.93
C LEU A 57 -0.01 -7.18 7.53
N MET A 58 0.12 -5.90 7.22
CA MET A 58 1.43 -5.31 6.91
C MET A 58 2.37 -5.45 8.10
N VAL A 59 1.86 -5.18 9.30
CA VAL A 59 2.65 -5.31 10.52
C VAL A 59 3.08 -6.77 10.71
N ASP A 60 2.14 -7.69 10.56
CA ASP A 60 2.41 -9.12 10.77
C ASP A 60 3.44 -9.66 9.77
N LYS A 61 3.47 -9.12 8.58
CA LYS A 61 4.40 -9.55 7.53
C LYS A 61 5.76 -8.84 7.60
N GLY A 62 5.93 -7.92 8.53
CA GLY A 62 7.19 -7.21 8.66
C GLY A 62 7.45 -6.19 7.57
N VAL A 63 6.40 -5.67 6.94
CA VAL A 63 6.51 -4.66 5.90
C VAL A 63 7.05 -3.36 6.51
N GLN A 64 8.01 -2.74 5.84
CA GLN A 64 8.61 -1.49 6.29
C GLN A 64 8.19 -0.30 5.45
N ALA A 65 7.76 -0.54 4.22
CA ALA A 65 7.25 0.50 3.35
C ALA A 65 6.09 -0.04 2.53
N LEU A 66 5.12 0.82 2.25
CA LEU A 66 3.92 0.45 1.50
C LEU A 66 3.80 1.39 0.31
N VAL A 67 3.61 0.85 -0.89
CA VAL A 67 3.36 1.63 -2.10
C VAL A 67 1.91 1.38 -2.52
N THR A 68 1.13 2.44 -2.55
CA THR A 68 -0.30 2.35 -2.89
C THR A 68 -0.77 3.72 -3.37
N GLY A 69 -2.05 3.88 -3.63
CA GLY A 69 -2.59 5.17 -4.06
C GLY A 69 -3.20 5.96 -2.93
N ASN A 70 -4.09 5.33 -2.19
CA ASN A 70 -4.86 6.00 -1.16
C ASN A 70 -4.96 5.16 0.09
N VAL A 71 -4.87 5.79 1.24
CA VAL A 71 -5.01 5.11 2.54
C VAL A 71 -5.98 5.92 3.38
N GLY A 72 -7.00 5.27 3.91
CA GLY A 72 -7.94 5.92 4.80
C GLY A 72 -7.34 6.20 6.17
N PRO A 73 -8.03 7.01 7.01
CA PRO A 73 -7.46 7.43 8.29
C PRO A 73 -7.23 6.27 9.27
N ASN A 74 -8.14 5.31 9.32
CA ASN A 74 -7.98 4.20 10.27
C ASN A 74 -6.79 3.32 9.90
N ALA A 75 -6.63 3.01 8.63
CA ALA A 75 -5.49 2.23 8.18
C ALA A 75 -4.20 3.01 8.39
N MET A 76 -4.22 4.31 8.10
CA MET A 76 -3.02 5.13 8.27
C MET A 76 -2.56 5.16 9.73
N ASN A 77 -3.51 5.18 10.68
CA ASN A 77 -3.15 5.14 12.09
C ASN A 77 -2.40 3.86 12.44
N VAL A 78 -2.86 2.72 11.92
CA VAL A 78 -2.18 1.44 12.15
C VAL A 78 -0.77 1.47 11.56
N LEU A 79 -0.65 1.96 10.33
CA LEU A 79 0.64 2.00 9.64
C LEU A 79 1.62 2.92 10.34
N ARG A 80 1.16 4.09 10.76
CA ARG A 80 2.03 5.03 11.46
C ARG A 80 2.49 4.50 12.81
N ALA A 81 1.60 3.85 13.55
CA ALA A 81 1.95 3.28 14.83
C ALA A 81 3.05 2.22 14.69
N ALA A 82 3.08 1.53 13.56
CA ALA A 82 4.06 0.52 13.25
C ALA A 82 5.29 1.09 12.53
N GLU A 83 5.31 2.40 12.30
CA GLU A 83 6.39 3.08 11.60
C GLU A 83 6.59 2.57 10.18
N ILE A 84 5.49 2.24 9.52
CA ILE A 84 5.51 1.85 8.11
C ILE A 84 5.32 3.10 7.27
N ASP A 85 6.30 3.42 6.43
CA ASP A 85 6.21 4.57 5.54
C ASP A 85 5.33 4.23 4.34
N VAL A 86 4.52 5.21 3.91
CA VAL A 86 3.59 5.01 2.80
C VAL A 86 4.00 5.93 1.65
N TYR A 87 4.05 5.35 0.45
CA TYR A 87 4.44 6.08 -0.75
C TYR A 87 3.35 5.98 -1.80
N LYS A 88 3.20 7.04 -2.57
CA LYS A 88 2.21 7.05 -3.65
C LYS A 88 2.79 6.42 -4.88
N GLY A 89 2.18 5.31 -5.31
CA GLY A 89 2.58 4.62 -6.51
C GLY A 89 1.89 5.18 -7.74
N TYR A 90 2.26 4.65 -8.89
CA TYR A 90 1.73 5.04 -10.18
C TYR A 90 0.82 3.94 -10.73
N PRO A 91 -0.08 4.25 -11.67
CA PRO A 91 -0.95 3.23 -12.29
C PRO A 91 -0.17 2.40 -13.32
N ILE A 92 0.88 1.78 -12.85
CA ILE A 92 1.77 0.93 -13.64
C ILE A 92 1.93 -0.38 -12.87
N SER A 93 2.76 -1.28 -13.37
CA SER A 93 2.88 -2.60 -12.75
C SER A 93 3.49 -2.54 -11.36
N VAL A 94 3.26 -3.60 -10.61
CA VAL A 94 3.88 -3.80 -9.30
C VAL A 94 5.40 -3.70 -9.43
N LYS A 95 5.95 -4.40 -10.43
CA LYS A 95 7.39 -4.42 -10.65
C LYS A 95 7.95 -3.04 -10.94
N GLU A 96 7.27 -2.28 -11.79
CA GLU A 96 7.73 -0.94 -12.13
C GLU A 96 7.65 0.01 -10.94
N ASN A 97 6.62 -0.15 -10.10
CA ASN A 97 6.50 0.64 -8.89
C ASN A 97 7.64 0.34 -7.93
N LEU A 98 8.03 -0.92 -7.80
CA LEU A 98 9.15 -1.27 -6.95
C LEU A 98 10.44 -0.65 -7.46
N GLU A 99 10.64 -0.64 -8.78
CA GLU A 99 11.82 -0.03 -9.36
C GLU A 99 11.89 1.46 -9.06
N ARG A 100 10.74 2.15 -9.18
CA ARG A 100 10.69 3.58 -8.84
C ARG A 100 10.94 3.81 -7.36
N PHE A 101 10.39 2.96 -6.51
CA PHE A 101 10.63 3.06 -5.08
C PHE A 101 12.13 2.96 -4.78
N LYS A 102 12.80 1.99 -5.36
CA LYS A 102 14.23 1.79 -5.12
C LYS A 102 15.08 2.95 -5.61
N LYS A 103 14.61 3.67 -6.62
CA LYS A 103 15.32 4.83 -7.15
C LYS A 103 14.96 6.13 -6.43
N GLY A 104 14.09 6.06 -5.43
CA GLY A 104 13.68 7.25 -4.70
C GLY A 104 12.75 8.16 -5.49
N LEU A 105 12.00 7.61 -6.44
CA LEU A 105 11.16 8.41 -7.32
C LEU A 105 9.70 8.49 -6.88
N LEU A 106 9.34 7.88 -5.75
CA LEU A 106 7.96 7.91 -5.28
C LEU A 106 7.82 8.93 -4.16
N GLU A 107 6.69 9.61 -4.17
CA GLU A 107 6.38 10.62 -3.16
C GLU A 107 5.83 9.96 -1.91
N LYS A 108 6.31 10.39 -0.75
CA LYS A 108 5.83 9.85 0.51
C LYS A 108 4.48 10.47 0.85
N ILE A 109 3.55 9.65 1.32
CA ILE A 109 2.23 10.12 1.72
C ILE A 109 2.21 10.32 3.22
N ASP A 110 1.96 11.57 3.64
CA ASP A 110 1.88 11.89 5.06
C ASP A 110 0.45 12.16 5.49
N THR A 111 -0.49 12.25 4.56
CA THR A 111 -1.88 12.57 4.88
C THR A 111 -2.79 11.46 4.43
N THR A 112 -3.97 11.40 5.02
CA THR A 112 -4.97 10.42 4.65
C THR A 112 -5.90 10.98 3.59
N VAL A 113 -6.74 10.09 3.03
CA VAL A 113 -7.81 10.49 2.11
C VAL A 113 -9.11 10.38 2.90
N PRO A 114 -9.61 11.49 3.43
CA PRO A 114 -10.85 11.44 4.19
C PRO A 114 -12.04 11.20 3.28
N GLU A 115 -13.14 10.79 3.88
CA GLU A 115 -14.33 10.50 3.11
C GLU A 115 -14.88 11.71 2.40
N HIS A 116 -14.67 12.88 2.94
CA HIS A 116 -15.06 14.10 2.26
C HIS A 116 -13.85 14.80 1.76
N SER A 117 -13.01 14.08 1.11
CA SER A 117 -11.69 14.56 0.81
C SER A 117 -11.63 15.85 0.02
N GLY A 118 -12.65 16.19 -0.68
CA GLY A 118 -12.62 17.43 -1.41
C GLY A 118 -12.48 18.64 -0.55
N LEU A 119 -12.80 18.52 0.70
CA LEU A 119 -12.82 19.67 1.51
C LEU A 119 -11.51 20.18 1.88
N GLN A 120 -10.61 19.36 2.25
CA GLN A 120 -9.45 19.92 2.68
C GLN A 120 -8.35 19.67 1.90
N GLY A 121 -8.56 18.95 0.89
CA GLY A 121 -7.46 18.68 0.14
C GLY A 121 -6.68 19.83 -0.04
N GLY A 122 -7.13 20.68 -0.38
CA GLY A 122 -6.34 21.67 -0.71
C GLY A 122 -5.96 22.64 0.24
N LEU A 123 -6.43 22.57 1.21
CA LEU A 123 -6.12 23.55 2.09
C LEU A 123 -4.81 23.58 2.45
N LYS A 124 -4.54 23.53 2.26
CA LYS A 124 -3.54 23.51 2.58
C LYS A 124 -2.88 23.95 2.59
#